data_f4caa9577c41456b7336920382f3b567
#
_entry.id   f4caa9577c41456b7336920382f3b567
#
_cell.length_a   1.000
_cell.length_b   1.000
_cell.length_c   1.000
_cell.angle_alpha   90.00
_cell.angle_beta   90.00
_cell.angle_gamma   90.00
#
_symmetry.space_group_name_H-M   'P 1'
#
loop_
_entity.id
_entity.type
_entity.pdbx_description
1 polymer ?
#
loop_
_entity_poly.entity_id
_entity_poly.type
_entity_poly.pdbx_seq_one_letter_code
_entity_poly.pdbx_strand_id
1 'polypeptide(L)'
;MMKKLTAIVLTLALCLTAACMATAETEKTYTIGIAQFAEHSSLDNCREGFIQGLAEMGYVEGENVTFIVQNAQADMGLCQQIAQQMAQECDLVCAIATPMAQAAFNACMDSGKPVIYTAVSDPVAAMLANDEGKSEYNVTGTCDVLPVEAQLKLIRSFLPDAKKIGILYTTSETNSESQLKLYQELAGTYGFEIVASGISTGADIPLACDTLLPQVDCLTNLTDNTVVSYLAVVLDKANALGKPVFGSEIEQVKNGCIASEGVEYVSLGQQTGRMAAQVLEGAFAGDIAFVSSEGGDMCYNPDV
;
A
#
# COMPACT_ATOMS: atom_id res chain seq x y z
N MET A 1 -62.98 25.35 -35.09
CA MET A 1 -62.33 25.33 -33.78
C MET A 1 -61.63 23.99 -33.47
N MET A 2 -62.21 22.85 -33.78
CA MET A 2 -61.65 21.50 -33.48
C MET A 2 -60.30 21.21 -34.14
N LYS A 3 -60.04 21.62 -35.42
CA LYS A 3 -58.76 21.36 -36.10
C LYS A 3 -57.56 22.13 -35.51
N LYS A 4 -57.77 23.26 -34.84
CA LYS A 4 -56.70 24.00 -34.14
C LYS A 4 -56.38 23.42 -32.76
N LEU A 5 -57.35 22.79 -32.09
CA LEU A 5 -57.13 22.12 -30.81
C LEU A 5 -56.34 20.82 -30.99
N THR A 6 -56.61 20.06 -32.08
CA THR A 6 -55.88 18.83 -32.38
C THR A 6 -54.41 19.10 -32.74
N ALA A 7 -54.12 20.20 -33.42
CA ALA A 7 -52.73 20.56 -33.74
C ALA A 7 -51.93 20.97 -32.48
N ILE A 8 -52.56 21.68 -31.54
CA ILE A 8 -51.90 22.08 -30.28
C ILE A 8 -51.63 20.87 -29.37
N VAL A 9 -52.54 19.91 -29.32
CA VAL A 9 -52.35 18.66 -28.51
C VAL A 9 -51.27 17.79 -29.13
N LEU A 10 -51.19 17.69 -30.48
CA LEU A 10 -50.10 16.94 -31.15
C LEU A 10 -48.73 17.58 -30.97
N THR A 11 -48.66 18.93 -30.97
CA THR A 11 -47.37 19.63 -30.72
C THR A 11 -46.91 19.51 -29.27
N LEU A 12 -47.85 19.56 -28.30
CA LEU A 12 -47.50 19.32 -26.89
C LEU A 12 -47.06 17.88 -26.64
N ALA A 13 -47.68 16.88 -27.26
CA ALA A 13 -47.29 15.49 -27.15
C ALA A 13 -45.89 15.22 -27.78
N LEU A 14 -45.58 15.89 -28.90
CA LEU A 14 -44.24 15.80 -29.53
C LEU A 14 -43.15 16.47 -28.67
N CYS A 15 -43.46 17.58 -28.00
CA CYS A 15 -42.55 18.26 -27.10
C CYS A 15 -42.32 17.45 -25.78
N LEU A 16 -43.33 16.74 -25.29
CA LEU A 16 -43.15 15.85 -24.12
C LEU A 16 -42.31 14.58 -24.44
N THR A 17 -42.42 14.06 -25.68
CA THR A 17 -41.56 12.91 -26.10
C THR A 17 -40.15 13.33 -26.42
N ALA A 18 -39.90 14.57 -26.85
CA ALA A 18 -38.56 15.11 -27.04
C ALA A 18 -37.87 15.46 -25.71
N ALA A 19 -38.62 15.81 -24.66
CA ALA A 19 -38.06 16.03 -23.31
C ALA A 19 -37.73 14.75 -22.55
N CYS A 20 -38.26 13.60 -22.96
CA CYS A 20 -37.87 12.27 -22.42
C CYS A 20 -36.70 11.60 -23.16
N MET A 21 -36.19 12.22 -24.22
CA MET A 21 -34.84 11.95 -24.72
C MET A 21 -33.83 12.88 -24.02
N ALA A 22 -33.98 13.08 -22.71
CA ALA A 22 -32.88 13.47 -21.87
C ALA A 22 -31.80 12.41 -22.08
N THR A 23 -30.71 12.81 -22.66
CA THR A 23 -29.48 12.11 -22.86
C THR A 23 -29.29 11.12 -21.70
N ALA A 24 -29.41 9.83 -21.96
CA ALA A 24 -28.67 8.85 -21.16
C ALA A 24 -27.22 9.28 -21.37
N GLU A 25 -26.68 10.13 -20.49
CA GLU A 25 -25.24 10.19 -20.30
C GLU A 25 -24.87 8.72 -20.11
N THR A 26 -24.16 8.18 -21.09
CA THR A 26 -23.54 6.86 -20.91
C THR A 26 -22.66 7.05 -19.69
N GLU A 27 -23.08 6.50 -18.54
CA GLU A 27 -22.28 6.54 -17.32
C GLU A 27 -20.88 6.05 -17.70
N LYS A 28 -19.90 6.91 -17.47
CA LYS A 28 -18.52 6.64 -17.86
C LYS A 28 -18.04 5.45 -17.03
N THR A 29 -17.74 4.35 -17.70
CA THR A 29 -17.13 3.18 -17.06
C THR A 29 -15.62 3.32 -17.06
N TYR A 30 -15.00 3.10 -15.93
CA TYR A 30 -13.56 3.17 -15.77
C TYR A 30 -12.94 1.77 -15.65
N THR A 31 -11.78 1.59 -16.26
CA THR A 31 -10.93 0.42 -16.03
C THR A 31 -9.81 0.81 -15.07
N ILE A 32 -9.80 0.22 -13.88
CA ILE A 32 -8.81 0.51 -12.84
C ILE A 32 -7.89 -0.71 -12.69
N GLY A 33 -6.59 -0.50 -12.89
CA GLY A 33 -5.57 -1.50 -12.61
C GLY A 33 -5.24 -1.50 -11.12
N ILE A 34 -5.27 -2.68 -10.49
CA ILE A 34 -4.78 -2.87 -9.13
C ILE A 34 -3.54 -3.76 -9.21
N ALA A 35 -2.38 -3.14 -9.08
CA ALA A 35 -1.09 -3.79 -9.16
C ALA A 35 -0.51 -3.98 -7.76
N GLN A 36 -0.35 -5.21 -7.30
CA GLN A 36 0.17 -5.58 -5.99
C GLN A 36 1.57 -6.17 -6.13
N PHE A 37 2.52 -5.76 -5.28
CA PHE A 37 3.91 -6.23 -5.38
C PHE A 37 4.07 -7.67 -4.91
N ALA A 38 3.53 -8.02 -3.75
CA ALA A 38 3.68 -9.32 -3.12
C ALA A 38 2.36 -9.82 -2.53
N GLU A 39 2.28 -11.12 -2.21
CA GLU A 39 1.12 -11.72 -1.59
C GLU A 39 1.36 -11.89 -0.09
N HIS A 40 0.72 -11.07 0.72
CA HIS A 40 0.60 -11.19 2.16
C HIS A 40 -0.56 -10.34 2.68
N SER A 41 -1.05 -10.68 3.87
CA SER A 41 -2.31 -10.14 4.42
C SER A 41 -2.38 -8.62 4.47
N SER A 42 -1.28 -7.91 4.75
CA SER A 42 -1.28 -6.45 4.82
C SER A 42 -1.56 -5.80 3.47
N LEU A 43 -0.94 -6.30 2.38
CA LEU A 43 -1.20 -5.79 1.03
C LEU A 43 -2.58 -6.23 0.51
N ASP A 44 -3.05 -7.43 0.88
CA ASP A 44 -4.41 -7.86 0.56
C ASP A 44 -5.44 -6.96 1.23
N ASN A 45 -5.22 -6.59 2.50
CA ASN A 45 -6.05 -5.63 3.23
C ASN A 45 -6.06 -4.24 2.56
N CYS A 46 -4.91 -3.77 2.07
CA CYS A 46 -4.84 -2.53 1.27
C CYS A 46 -5.71 -2.60 0.01
N ARG A 47 -5.63 -3.71 -0.72
CA ARG A 47 -6.43 -3.93 -1.92
C ARG A 47 -7.92 -3.93 -1.62
N GLU A 48 -8.33 -4.68 -0.60
CA GLU A 48 -9.73 -4.75 -0.17
C GLU A 48 -10.23 -3.38 0.29
N GLY A 49 -9.45 -2.68 1.10
CA GLY A 49 -9.76 -1.33 1.55
C GLY A 49 -9.88 -0.35 0.37
N PHE A 50 -9.00 -0.42 -0.62
CA PHE A 50 -9.06 0.42 -1.81
C PHE A 50 -10.38 0.26 -2.57
N ILE A 51 -10.81 -0.98 -2.79
CA ILE A 51 -12.09 -1.30 -3.46
C ILE A 51 -13.26 -0.77 -2.62
N GLN A 52 -13.23 -0.95 -1.29
CA GLN A 52 -14.25 -0.43 -0.38
C GLN A 52 -14.31 1.10 -0.43
N GLY A 53 -13.16 1.79 -0.36
CA GLY A 53 -13.09 3.24 -0.42
C GLY A 53 -13.61 3.83 -1.73
N LEU A 54 -13.39 3.15 -2.86
CA LEU A 54 -13.99 3.51 -4.15
C LEU A 54 -15.51 3.31 -4.12
N ALA A 55 -16.00 2.19 -3.59
CA ALA A 55 -17.42 1.90 -3.51
C ALA A 55 -18.16 2.91 -2.62
N GLU A 56 -17.57 3.37 -1.50
CA GLU A 56 -18.11 4.44 -0.65
C GLU A 56 -18.31 5.74 -1.43
N MET A 57 -17.50 5.98 -2.48
CA MET A 57 -17.56 7.15 -3.33
C MET A 57 -18.43 6.94 -4.58
N GLY A 58 -19.13 5.79 -4.68
CA GLY A 58 -20.02 5.47 -5.78
C GLY A 58 -19.37 4.79 -6.99
N TYR A 59 -18.11 4.35 -6.87
CA TYR A 59 -17.42 3.58 -7.90
C TYR A 59 -17.52 2.09 -7.59
N VAL A 60 -18.47 1.40 -8.23
CA VAL A 60 -18.84 0.01 -7.91
C VAL A 60 -18.47 -0.93 -9.05
N GLU A 61 -17.82 -2.05 -8.75
CA GLU A 61 -17.44 -3.06 -9.73
C GLU A 61 -18.68 -3.65 -10.42
N GLY A 62 -18.62 -3.73 -11.75
CA GLY A 62 -19.70 -4.24 -12.58
C GLY A 62 -20.80 -3.22 -12.89
N GLU A 63 -20.80 -2.04 -12.25
CA GLU A 63 -21.70 -0.93 -12.55
C GLU A 63 -20.97 0.13 -13.42
N ASN A 64 -20.00 0.82 -12.83
CA ASN A 64 -19.26 1.90 -13.48
C ASN A 64 -17.72 1.74 -13.38
N VAL A 65 -17.24 0.63 -12.79
CA VAL A 65 -15.82 0.28 -12.69
C VAL A 65 -15.60 -1.19 -13.06
N THR A 66 -14.48 -1.46 -13.72
CA THR A 66 -13.91 -2.81 -13.91
C THR A 66 -12.51 -2.82 -13.33
N PHE A 67 -12.19 -3.78 -12.48
CA PHE A 67 -10.86 -3.96 -11.92
C PHE A 67 -10.05 -4.99 -12.71
N ILE A 68 -8.78 -4.65 -13.00
CA ILE A 68 -7.75 -5.59 -13.47
C ILE A 68 -6.76 -5.76 -12.32
N VAL A 69 -6.80 -6.93 -11.66
CA VAL A 69 -5.95 -7.20 -10.49
C VAL A 69 -4.79 -8.10 -10.89
N GLN A 70 -3.56 -7.69 -10.60
CA GLN A 70 -2.37 -8.50 -10.81
C GLN A 70 -1.40 -8.40 -9.63
N ASN A 71 -0.64 -9.48 -9.40
CA ASN A 71 0.34 -9.59 -8.33
C ASN A 71 1.71 -9.96 -8.91
N ALA A 72 2.74 -9.22 -8.53
CA ALA A 72 4.10 -9.39 -9.04
C ALA A 72 4.91 -10.48 -8.30
N GLN A 73 4.35 -11.12 -7.26
CA GLN A 73 4.98 -12.22 -6.52
C GLN A 73 6.38 -11.87 -6.00
N ALA A 74 6.59 -10.62 -5.58
CA ALA A 74 7.87 -10.04 -5.18
C ALA A 74 8.97 -10.13 -6.26
N ASP A 75 8.60 -10.25 -7.54
CA ASP A 75 9.52 -10.25 -8.68
C ASP A 75 9.55 -8.87 -9.37
N MET A 76 10.71 -8.22 -9.36
CA MET A 76 10.89 -6.88 -9.92
C MET A 76 10.70 -6.84 -11.44
N GLY A 77 11.01 -7.93 -12.14
CA GLY A 77 10.81 -8.02 -13.60
C GLY A 77 9.32 -8.12 -13.95
N LEU A 78 8.58 -8.95 -13.21
CA LEU A 78 7.13 -9.07 -13.34
C LEU A 78 6.42 -7.76 -12.92
N CYS A 79 6.93 -7.09 -11.88
CA CYS A 79 6.46 -5.78 -11.44
C CYS A 79 6.46 -4.76 -12.59
N GLN A 80 7.58 -4.67 -13.33
CA GLN A 80 7.69 -3.78 -14.48
C GLN A 80 6.76 -4.17 -15.65
N GLN A 81 6.59 -5.46 -15.91
CA GLN A 81 5.69 -5.95 -16.96
C GLN A 81 4.22 -5.61 -16.64
N ILE A 82 3.79 -5.86 -15.41
CA ILE A 82 2.44 -5.51 -14.93
C ILE A 82 2.22 -3.99 -15.03
N ALA A 83 3.15 -3.19 -14.57
CA ALA A 83 3.06 -1.74 -14.64
C ALA A 83 2.92 -1.23 -16.08
N GLN A 84 3.70 -1.75 -17.03
CA GLN A 84 3.62 -1.41 -18.45
C GLN A 84 2.29 -1.81 -19.07
N GLN A 85 1.76 -3.00 -18.74
CA GLN A 85 0.45 -3.46 -19.21
C GLN A 85 -0.65 -2.54 -18.69
N MET A 86 -0.69 -2.25 -17.38
CA MET A 86 -1.71 -1.40 -16.78
C MET A 86 -1.65 0.04 -17.29
N ALA A 87 -0.44 0.55 -17.55
CA ALA A 87 -0.26 1.86 -18.18
C ALA A 87 -0.90 1.94 -19.58
N GLN A 88 -1.08 0.84 -20.28
CA GLN A 88 -1.75 0.80 -21.59
C GLN A 88 -3.26 0.58 -21.47
N GLU A 89 -3.68 -0.34 -20.59
CA GLU A 89 -5.05 -0.87 -20.57
C GLU A 89 -5.99 -0.15 -19.60
N CYS A 90 -5.47 0.52 -18.55
CA CYS A 90 -6.29 1.09 -17.48
C CYS A 90 -6.42 2.61 -17.59
N ASP A 91 -7.48 3.18 -17.03
CA ASP A 91 -7.69 4.62 -16.89
C ASP A 91 -6.94 5.20 -15.69
N LEU A 92 -6.76 4.39 -14.64
CA LEU A 92 -6.06 4.70 -13.41
C LEU A 92 -5.35 3.43 -12.90
N VAL A 93 -4.16 3.58 -12.32
CA VAL A 93 -3.41 2.48 -11.71
C VAL A 93 -3.32 2.70 -10.20
N CYS A 94 -3.88 1.76 -9.42
CA CYS A 94 -3.61 1.62 -8.00
C CYS A 94 -2.37 0.71 -7.83
N ALA A 95 -1.32 1.25 -7.24
CA ALA A 95 -0.06 0.54 -7.03
C ALA A 95 0.17 0.26 -5.54
N ILE A 96 0.23 -1.01 -5.16
CA ILE A 96 0.31 -1.46 -3.77
C ILE A 96 1.74 -1.89 -3.46
N ALA A 97 2.35 -1.23 -2.50
CA ALA A 97 3.73 -1.29 -2.03
C ALA A 97 4.74 -0.47 -2.88
N THR A 98 5.83 -0.05 -2.23
CA THR A 98 6.85 0.86 -2.81
C THR A 98 7.42 0.39 -4.15
N PRO A 99 7.86 -0.88 -4.33
CA PRO A 99 8.42 -1.32 -5.61
C PRO A 99 7.40 -1.24 -6.76
N MET A 100 6.13 -1.59 -6.50
CA MET A 100 5.08 -1.49 -7.50
C MET A 100 4.72 -0.03 -7.81
N ALA A 101 4.68 0.84 -6.80
CA ALA A 101 4.42 2.26 -6.98
C ALA A 101 5.48 2.93 -7.86
N GLN A 102 6.76 2.61 -7.65
CA GLN A 102 7.86 3.09 -8.49
C GLN A 102 7.75 2.57 -9.94
N ALA A 103 7.42 1.30 -10.12
CA ALA A 103 7.25 0.71 -11.45
C ALA A 103 6.06 1.32 -12.20
N ALA A 104 4.91 1.47 -11.53
CA ALA A 104 3.70 2.08 -12.10
C ALA A 104 3.92 3.56 -12.45
N PHE A 105 4.57 4.31 -11.56
CA PHE A 105 4.93 5.69 -11.81
C PHE A 105 5.81 5.82 -13.07
N ASN A 106 6.89 5.05 -13.16
CA ASN A 106 7.78 5.06 -14.31
C ASN A 106 7.06 4.68 -15.63
N ALA A 107 6.14 3.72 -15.58
CA ALA A 107 5.37 3.30 -16.76
C ALA A 107 4.32 4.32 -17.20
N CYS A 108 3.76 5.10 -16.26
CA CYS A 108 2.68 6.05 -16.52
C CYS A 108 3.16 7.50 -16.75
N MET A 109 4.40 7.82 -16.39
CA MET A 109 4.95 9.18 -16.36
C MET A 109 4.77 9.92 -17.69
N ASP A 110 5.18 9.30 -18.81
CA ASP A 110 5.11 9.93 -20.14
C ASP A 110 3.66 10.07 -20.67
N SER A 111 2.76 9.18 -20.25
CA SER A 111 1.34 9.20 -20.67
C SER A 111 0.50 10.16 -19.84
N GLY A 112 1.00 10.60 -18.68
CA GLY A 112 0.23 11.39 -17.71
C GLY A 112 -0.92 10.62 -17.06
N LYS A 113 -0.95 9.27 -17.19
CA LYS A 113 -1.98 8.43 -16.57
C LYS A 113 -1.86 8.50 -15.04
N PRO A 114 -2.97 8.64 -14.31
CA PRO A 114 -2.91 8.74 -12.86
C PRO A 114 -2.46 7.45 -12.20
N VAL A 115 -1.55 7.58 -11.23
CA VAL A 115 -1.10 6.53 -10.34
C VAL A 115 -1.48 6.89 -8.91
N ILE A 116 -2.21 6.01 -8.24
CA ILE A 116 -2.56 6.17 -6.83
C ILE A 116 -1.90 5.03 -6.06
N TYR A 117 -0.90 5.35 -5.23
CA TYR A 117 -0.21 4.32 -4.45
C TYR A 117 -0.80 4.15 -3.05
N THR A 118 -0.60 2.96 -2.46
CA THR A 118 -0.88 2.66 -1.06
C THR A 118 0.24 1.79 -0.48
N ALA A 119 0.42 1.80 0.84
CA ALA A 119 1.51 1.09 1.52
C ALA A 119 2.90 1.45 0.97
N VAL A 120 3.16 2.75 0.81
CA VAL A 120 4.47 3.29 0.45
C VAL A 120 5.05 3.99 1.67
N SER A 121 6.07 3.41 2.29
CA SER A 121 6.56 3.89 3.59
C SER A 121 7.27 5.24 3.54
N ASP A 122 7.93 5.55 2.43
CA ASP A 122 8.64 6.81 2.22
C ASP A 122 8.49 7.28 0.76
N PRO A 123 7.42 8.03 0.43
CA PRO A 123 7.17 8.50 -0.92
C PRO A 123 8.25 9.46 -1.45
N VAL A 124 8.93 10.18 -0.56
CA VAL A 124 10.00 11.11 -0.95
C VAL A 124 11.26 10.33 -1.34
N ALA A 125 11.71 9.39 -0.51
CA ALA A 125 12.83 8.51 -0.86
C ALA A 125 12.53 7.64 -2.09
N ALA A 126 11.27 7.25 -2.29
CA ALA A 126 10.80 6.53 -3.48
C ALA A 126 10.70 7.41 -4.74
N MET A 127 10.95 8.72 -4.64
CA MET A 127 10.83 9.71 -5.73
C MET A 127 9.42 9.82 -6.33
N LEU A 128 8.38 9.58 -5.53
CA LEU A 128 6.97 9.69 -5.91
C LEU A 128 6.38 11.05 -5.49
N ALA A 129 6.99 11.70 -4.50
CA ALA A 129 6.58 13.00 -3.99
C ALA A 129 7.80 13.85 -3.61
N ASN A 130 7.59 15.16 -3.49
CA ASN A 130 8.54 16.11 -2.91
C ASN A 130 8.32 16.26 -1.39
N ASP A 131 9.14 17.09 -0.73
CA ASP A 131 9.06 17.36 0.70
C ASP A 131 7.74 18.03 1.14
N GLU A 132 6.99 18.63 0.20
CA GLU A 132 5.65 19.18 0.45
C GLU A 132 4.54 18.12 0.33
N GLY A 133 4.90 16.88 0.03
CA GLY A 133 3.98 15.75 -0.14
C GLY A 133 3.27 15.72 -1.50
N LYS A 134 3.73 16.50 -2.47
CA LYS A 134 3.13 16.65 -3.80
C LYS A 134 4.07 16.18 -4.90
N SER A 135 3.53 16.06 -6.11
CA SER A 135 4.30 15.68 -7.30
C SER A 135 4.02 16.60 -8.48
N GLU A 136 5.01 16.80 -9.35
CA GLU A 136 4.81 17.45 -10.66
C GLU A 136 4.11 16.52 -11.66
N TYR A 137 4.03 15.24 -11.34
CA TYR A 137 3.39 14.20 -12.15
C TYR A 137 2.03 13.82 -11.59
N ASN A 138 1.26 13.08 -12.36
CA ASN A 138 -0.08 12.64 -11.97
C ASN A 138 -0.03 11.43 -11.01
N VAL A 139 0.59 11.61 -9.83
CA VAL A 139 0.80 10.59 -8.82
C VAL A 139 0.58 11.12 -7.41
N THR A 140 -0.13 10.34 -6.59
CA THR A 140 -0.32 10.56 -5.15
C THR A 140 -0.70 9.25 -4.47
N GLY A 141 -0.96 9.27 -3.16
CA GLY A 141 -1.41 8.07 -2.44
C GLY A 141 -1.32 8.16 -0.94
N THR A 142 -1.21 7.02 -0.30
CA THR A 142 -1.11 6.89 1.16
C THR A 142 0.18 6.21 1.59
N CYS A 143 0.72 6.63 2.74
CA CYS A 143 1.92 6.06 3.32
C CYS A 143 1.66 5.34 4.65
N ASP A 144 2.41 4.26 4.84
CA ASP A 144 2.47 3.45 6.05
C ASP A 144 3.75 3.74 6.84
N VAL A 145 3.88 4.96 7.35
CA VAL A 145 5.08 5.36 8.11
C VAL A 145 5.21 4.51 9.38
N LEU A 146 6.32 3.76 9.46
CA LEU A 146 6.61 2.93 10.63
C LEU A 146 7.03 3.82 11.82
N PRO A 147 6.35 3.73 12.99
CA PRO A 147 6.66 4.51 14.17
C PRO A 147 7.88 3.91 14.92
N VAL A 148 9.08 4.02 14.32
CA VAL A 148 10.31 3.36 14.80
C VAL A 148 10.63 3.70 16.25
N GLU A 149 10.41 4.95 16.66
CA GLU A 149 10.65 5.34 18.06
C GLU A 149 9.72 4.63 19.05
N ALA A 150 8.43 4.52 18.72
CA ALA A 150 7.45 3.79 19.51
C ALA A 150 7.79 2.30 19.54
N GLN A 151 8.18 1.72 18.40
CA GLN A 151 8.61 0.34 18.29
C GLN A 151 9.86 0.04 19.16
N LEU A 152 10.86 0.90 19.17
CA LEU A 152 12.04 0.76 20.04
C LEU A 152 11.67 0.81 21.53
N LYS A 153 10.75 1.71 21.91
CA LYS A 153 10.19 1.77 23.28
C LYS A 153 9.43 0.50 23.64
N LEU A 154 8.63 -0.02 22.70
CA LEU A 154 7.90 -1.27 22.86
C LEU A 154 8.87 -2.43 23.12
N ILE A 155 9.87 -2.61 22.25
CA ILE A 155 10.90 -3.66 22.41
C ILE A 155 11.59 -3.55 23.78
N ARG A 156 11.96 -2.34 24.21
CA ARG A 156 12.58 -2.11 25.51
C ARG A 156 11.67 -2.49 26.67
N SER A 157 10.35 -2.28 26.55
CA SER A 157 9.39 -2.64 27.60
C SER A 157 9.24 -4.16 27.75
N PHE A 158 9.32 -4.93 26.68
CA PHE A 158 9.24 -6.39 26.69
C PHE A 158 10.59 -7.03 27.06
N LEU A 159 11.70 -6.42 26.63
CA LEU A 159 13.05 -6.97 26.77
C LEU A 159 13.98 -5.91 27.42
N PRO A 160 13.88 -5.70 28.75
CA PRO A 160 14.62 -4.65 29.44
C PRO A 160 16.15 -4.81 29.38
N ASP A 161 16.66 -6.04 29.26
CA ASP A 161 18.10 -6.34 29.22
C ASP A 161 18.67 -6.54 27.82
N ALA A 162 17.83 -6.55 26.78
CA ALA A 162 18.27 -6.73 25.38
C ALA A 162 19.19 -5.59 24.93
N LYS A 163 20.19 -5.92 24.14
CA LYS A 163 21.19 -4.99 23.61
C LYS A 163 21.25 -4.95 22.09
N LYS A 164 20.96 -6.09 21.44
CA LYS A 164 21.09 -6.23 19.99
C LYS A 164 19.76 -6.61 19.36
N ILE A 165 19.32 -5.81 18.42
CA ILE A 165 18.15 -6.06 17.59
C ILE A 165 18.62 -6.47 16.21
N GLY A 166 18.15 -7.62 15.73
CA GLY A 166 18.36 -8.07 14.36
C GLY A 166 17.30 -7.55 13.42
N ILE A 167 17.71 -7.15 12.22
CA ILE A 167 16.81 -6.72 11.13
C ILE A 167 17.21 -7.45 9.86
N LEU A 168 16.26 -8.19 9.28
CA LEU A 168 16.35 -8.66 7.89
C LEU A 168 15.77 -7.59 6.97
N TYR A 169 16.41 -7.31 5.85
CA TYR A 169 15.91 -6.34 4.89
C TYR A 169 16.26 -6.71 3.45
N THR A 170 15.38 -6.39 2.53
CA THR A 170 15.58 -6.60 1.08
C THR A 170 16.30 -5.41 0.48
N THR A 171 17.48 -5.64 -0.08
CA THR A 171 18.37 -4.58 -0.58
C THR A 171 17.84 -3.84 -1.81
N SER A 172 16.82 -4.36 -2.47
CA SER A 172 16.14 -3.72 -3.61
C SER A 172 14.84 -3.00 -3.24
N GLU A 173 14.44 -3.02 -1.96
CA GLU A 173 13.24 -2.32 -1.47
C GLU A 173 13.63 -1.00 -0.80
N THR A 174 13.31 0.13 -1.43
CA THR A 174 13.62 1.49 -0.91
C THR A 174 12.99 1.75 0.45
N ASN A 175 11.76 1.25 0.70
CA ASN A 175 11.09 1.31 2.00
C ASN A 175 11.94 0.65 3.10
N SER A 176 12.53 -0.50 2.83
CA SER A 176 13.34 -1.24 3.80
C SER A 176 14.63 -0.51 4.13
N GLU A 177 15.30 0.07 3.13
CA GLU A 177 16.51 0.86 3.34
C GLU A 177 16.24 2.13 4.17
N SER A 178 15.17 2.88 3.86
CA SER A 178 14.76 4.08 4.61
C SER A 178 14.47 3.75 6.08
N GLN A 179 13.70 2.70 6.33
CA GLN A 179 13.36 2.29 7.70
C GLN A 179 14.56 1.76 8.46
N LEU A 180 15.42 0.94 7.84
CA LEU A 180 16.66 0.46 8.47
C LEU A 180 17.55 1.61 8.91
N LYS A 181 17.71 2.63 8.06
CA LYS A 181 18.48 3.83 8.39
C LYS A 181 17.92 4.52 9.64
N LEU A 182 16.60 4.68 9.72
CA LEU A 182 15.95 5.29 10.88
C LEU A 182 16.14 4.46 12.17
N TYR A 183 16.07 3.12 12.09
CA TYR A 183 16.42 2.25 13.21
C TYR A 183 17.86 2.45 13.66
N GLN A 184 18.82 2.50 12.73
CA GLN A 184 20.24 2.70 13.04
C GLN A 184 20.52 4.05 13.69
N GLU A 185 19.80 5.10 13.28
CA GLU A 185 19.91 6.44 13.85
C GLU A 185 19.35 6.53 15.28
N LEU A 186 18.22 5.87 15.56
CA LEU A 186 17.49 6.02 16.82
C LEU A 186 17.86 4.96 17.88
N ALA A 187 18.30 3.76 17.47
CA ALA A 187 18.48 2.62 18.38
C ALA A 187 19.40 2.92 19.56
N GLY A 188 20.49 3.65 19.34
CA GLY A 188 21.45 4.04 20.37
C GLY A 188 20.83 4.83 21.52
N THR A 189 19.84 5.68 21.25
CA THR A 189 19.09 6.43 22.24
C THR A 189 18.33 5.55 23.21
N TYR A 190 17.90 4.38 22.73
CA TYR A 190 17.18 3.36 23.51
C TYR A 190 18.09 2.24 24.02
N GLY A 191 19.41 2.39 23.89
CA GLY A 191 20.40 1.44 24.35
C GLY A 191 20.49 0.16 23.54
N PHE A 192 20.14 0.22 22.25
CA PHE A 192 20.23 -0.89 21.32
C PHE A 192 21.34 -0.67 20.28
N GLU A 193 21.86 -1.79 19.78
CA GLU A 193 22.69 -1.91 18.58
C GLU A 193 21.86 -2.65 17.51
N ILE A 194 21.81 -2.12 16.30
CA ILE A 194 21.15 -2.80 15.16
C ILE A 194 22.18 -3.68 14.44
N VAL A 195 21.84 -4.96 14.27
CA VAL A 195 22.57 -5.90 13.44
C VAL A 195 21.70 -6.23 12.23
N ALA A 196 22.04 -5.67 11.08
CA ALA A 196 21.26 -5.84 9.86
C ALA A 196 21.83 -6.93 8.96
N SER A 197 20.95 -7.69 8.30
CA SER A 197 21.32 -8.68 7.28
C SER A 197 20.50 -8.44 6.01
N GLY A 198 21.18 -8.00 4.94
CA GLY A 198 20.57 -7.78 3.63
C GLY A 198 20.34 -9.08 2.88
N ILE A 199 19.20 -9.19 2.23
CA ILE A 199 18.82 -10.27 1.33
C ILE A 199 18.51 -9.70 -0.06
N SER A 200 18.59 -10.54 -1.07
CA SER A 200 18.22 -10.18 -2.44
C SER A 200 16.87 -10.79 -2.83
N THR A 201 16.55 -11.95 -2.30
CA THR A 201 15.30 -12.70 -2.57
C THR A 201 14.84 -13.44 -1.32
N GLY A 202 13.59 -13.90 -1.29
CA GLY A 202 13.06 -14.73 -0.22
C GLY A 202 13.82 -16.06 0.00
N ALA A 203 14.49 -16.58 -1.03
CA ALA A 203 15.30 -17.79 -0.93
C ALA A 203 16.55 -17.61 -0.03
N ASP A 204 16.99 -16.37 0.21
CA ASP A 204 18.14 -16.07 1.07
C ASP A 204 17.77 -16.09 2.57
N ILE A 205 16.47 -15.96 2.91
CA ILE A 205 15.98 -15.80 4.28
C ILE A 205 16.43 -16.92 5.23
N PRO A 206 16.36 -18.22 4.87
CA PRO A 206 16.80 -19.28 5.80
C PRO A 206 18.26 -19.12 6.23
N LEU A 207 19.16 -18.81 5.29
CA LEU A 207 20.57 -18.64 5.56
C LEU A 207 20.85 -17.34 6.33
N ALA A 208 20.15 -16.26 5.98
CA ALA A 208 20.24 -14.97 6.66
C ALA A 208 19.81 -15.10 8.13
N CYS A 209 18.70 -15.82 8.41
CA CYS A 209 18.26 -16.15 9.77
C CYS A 209 19.30 -16.95 10.53
N ASP A 210 19.85 -18.03 9.94
CA ASP A 210 20.86 -18.88 10.58
C ASP A 210 22.13 -18.10 10.96
N THR A 211 22.43 -17.06 10.20
CA THR A 211 23.59 -16.19 10.45
C THR A 211 23.29 -15.09 11.47
N LEU A 212 22.12 -14.46 11.40
CA LEU A 212 21.77 -13.29 12.20
C LEU A 212 21.32 -13.65 13.61
N LEU A 213 20.42 -14.65 13.76
CA LEU A 213 19.78 -14.97 15.02
C LEU A 213 20.74 -15.30 16.18
N PRO A 214 21.90 -15.99 15.98
CA PRO A 214 22.86 -16.21 17.05
C PRO A 214 23.55 -14.94 17.58
N GLN A 215 23.48 -13.83 16.85
CA GLN A 215 24.19 -12.59 17.16
C GLN A 215 23.33 -11.56 17.90
N VAL A 216 22.01 -11.79 18.02
CA VAL A 216 21.03 -10.81 18.48
C VAL A 216 20.15 -11.33 19.60
N ASP A 217 19.51 -10.44 20.33
CA ASP A 217 18.60 -10.77 21.43
C ASP A 217 17.17 -10.99 20.93
N CYS A 218 16.77 -10.25 19.90
CA CYS A 218 15.47 -10.37 19.24
C CYS A 218 15.58 -9.94 17.76
N LEU A 219 14.53 -10.18 16.99
CA LEU A 219 14.32 -9.55 15.68
C LEU A 219 13.24 -8.49 15.76
N THR A 220 13.33 -7.48 14.93
CA THR A 220 12.21 -6.61 14.56
C THR A 220 12.08 -6.56 13.03
N ASN A 221 10.86 -6.68 12.55
CA ASN A 221 10.58 -6.60 11.14
C ASN A 221 10.38 -5.15 10.70
N LEU A 222 10.70 -4.89 9.46
CA LEU A 222 10.29 -3.68 8.72
C LEU A 222 8.99 -3.97 7.97
N THR A 223 8.45 -2.97 7.26
CA THR A 223 7.42 -3.20 6.23
C THR A 223 8.07 -3.70 4.93
N ASP A 224 8.96 -4.68 5.05
CA ASP A 224 9.68 -5.33 3.97
C ASP A 224 8.81 -6.42 3.35
N ASN A 225 8.38 -6.22 2.12
CA ASN A 225 7.41 -7.11 1.49
C ASN A 225 7.93 -8.53 1.28
N THR A 226 9.21 -8.66 0.94
CA THR A 226 9.84 -9.97 0.75
C THR A 226 9.97 -10.70 2.07
N VAL A 227 10.46 -10.05 3.14
CA VAL A 227 10.60 -10.66 4.48
C VAL A 227 9.23 -11.05 5.04
N VAL A 228 8.21 -10.18 4.90
CA VAL A 228 6.85 -10.46 5.37
C VAL A 228 6.21 -11.64 4.63
N SER A 229 6.43 -11.78 3.33
CA SER A 229 5.97 -12.94 2.56
C SER A 229 6.57 -14.27 3.06
N TYR A 230 7.71 -14.23 3.73
CA TYR A 230 8.39 -15.39 4.31
C TYR A 230 8.36 -15.41 5.84
N LEU A 231 7.44 -14.66 6.46
CA LEU A 231 7.37 -14.50 7.92
C LEU A 231 7.33 -15.83 8.67
N ALA A 232 6.60 -16.82 8.17
CA ALA A 232 6.54 -18.15 8.77
C ALA A 232 7.93 -18.80 8.91
N VAL A 233 8.80 -18.65 7.90
CA VAL A 233 10.18 -19.18 7.93
C VAL A 233 11.02 -18.43 8.97
N VAL A 234 10.88 -17.10 9.05
CA VAL A 234 11.57 -16.27 10.05
C VAL A 234 11.17 -16.69 11.46
N LEU A 235 9.87 -16.83 11.69
CA LEU A 235 9.33 -17.24 12.99
C LEU A 235 9.79 -18.66 13.40
N ASP A 236 9.75 -19.63 12.49
CA ASP A 236 10.21 -21.00 12.76
C ASP A 236 11.68 -21.01 13.19
N LYS A 237 12.54 -20.27 12.47
CA LYS A 237 13.97 -20.15 12.79
C LYS A 237 14.22 -19.45 14.13
N ALA A 238 13.50 -18.35 14.39
CA ALA A 238 13.63 -17.59 15.62
C ALA A 238 13.15 -18.39 16.83
N ASN A 239 11.98 -19.05 16.72
CA ASN A 239 11.39 -19.89 17.77
C ASN A 239 12.29 -21.07 18.12
N ALA A 240 12.94 -21.69 17.13
CA ALA A 240 13.90 -22.78 17.38
C ALA A 240 15.10 -22.37 18.29
N LEU A 241 15.39 -21.06 18.32
CA LEU A 241 16.47 -20.49 19.17
C LEU A 241 15.94 -19.70 20.37
N GLY A 242 14.60 -19.69 20.59
CA GLY A 242 13.97 -18.91 21.66
C GLY A 242 14.16 -17.40 21.48
N LYS A 243 14.24 -16.92 20.26
CA LYS A 243 14.41 -15.49 19.94
C LYS A 243 13.07 -14.86 19.62
N PRO A 244 12.64 -13.81 20.35
CA PRO A 244 11.40 -13.11 20.06
C PRO A 244 11.50 -12.32 18.76
N VAL A 245 10.37 -12.24 18.04
CA VAL A 245 10.23 -11.46 16.81
C VAL A 245 9.12 -10.42 17.00
N PHE A 246 9.47 -9.14 16.84
CA PHE A 246 8.53 -8.03 16.84
C PHE A 246 8.08 -7.73 15.41
N GLY A 247 6.78 -7.56 15.21
CA GLY A 247 6.22 -7.18 13.93
C GLY A 247 6.32 -5.69 13.67
N SER A 248 6.09 -5.27 12.45
CA SER A 248 5.95 -3.86 12.07
C SER A 248 4.49 -3.42 11.98
N GLU A 249 3.54 -4.37 12.05
CA GLU A 249 2.11 -4.10 11.93
C GLU A 249 1.26 -5.27 12.49
N ILE A 250 -0.06 -5.04 12.58
CA ILE A 250 -1.02 -5.93 13.28
C ILE A 250 -1.07 -7.34 12.69
N GLU A 251 -1.04 -7.48 11.36
CA GLU A 251 -1.15 -8.80 10.70
C GLU A 251 0.05 -9.70 11.03
N GLN A 252 1.25 -9.12 11.19
CA GLN A 252 2.41 -9.89 11.61
C GLN A 252 2.27 -10.40 13.06
N VAL A 253 1.61 -9.63 13.94
CA VAL A 253 1.31 -10.07 15.31
C VAL A 253 0.28 -11.20 15.29
N LYS A 254 -0.78 -11.11 14.48
CA LYS A 254 -1.76 -12.20 14.29
C LYS A 254 -1.09 -13.46 13.72
N ASN A 255 -0.03 -13.30 12.93
CA ASN A 255 0.72 -14.41 12.34
C ASN A 255 1.87 -14.93 13.20
N GLY A 256 2.04 -14.45 14.45
CA GLY A 256 2.95 -15.04 15.43
C GLY A 256 4.08 -14.15 15.93
N CYS A 257 4.18 -12.89 15.50
CA CYS A 257 5.05 -11.93 16.16
C CYS A 257 4.53 -11.58 17.55
N ILE A 258 5.43 -11.18 18.45
CA ILE A 258 5.08 -10.89 19.86
C ILE A 258 4.21 -9.63 19.97
N ALA A 259 4.63 -8.54 19.35
CA ALA A 259 3.96 -7.25 19.44
C ALA A 259 4.39 -6.33 18.29
N SER A 260 3.62 -5.31 18.04
CA SER A 260 3.93 -4.23 17.11
C SER A 260 3.28 -2.92 17.54
N GLU A 261 3.89 -1.81 17.12
CA GLU A 261 3.25 -0.51 16.93
C GLU A 261 2.97 -0.42 15.42
N GLY A 262 1.72 -0.40 14.99
CA GLY A 262 1.47 -0.65 13.58
C GLY A 262 0.31 0.07 12.96
N VAL A 263 0.23 -0.04 11.64
CA VAL A 263 -0.76 0.57 10.76
C VAL A 263 -1.90 -0.42 10.51
N GLU A 264 -3.13 0.09 10.39
CA GLU A 264 -4.28 -0.70 9.97
C GLU A 264 -4.48 -0.51 8.45
N TYR A 265 -4.24 -1.58 7.69
CA TYR A 265 -4.11 -1.52 6.23
C TYR A 265 -5.44 -1.47 5.47
N VAL A 266 -6.56 -1.90 6.06
CA VAL A 266 -7.88 -1.74 5.42
C VAL A 266 -8.25 -0.26 5.37
N SER A 267 -8.10 0.47 6.49
CA SER A 267 -8.35 1.91 6.55
C SER A 267 -7.43 2.70 5.63
N LEU A 268 -6.16 2.28 5.55
CA LEU A 268 -5.18 2.89 4.63
C LEU A 268 -5.66 2.73 3.17
N GLY A 269 -6.07 1.53 2.80
CA GLY A 269 -6.65 1.24 1.48
C GLY A 269 -7.93 2.04 1.20
N GLN A 270 -8.85 2.14 2.17
CA GLN A 270 -10.07 2.94 2.03
C GLN A 270 -9.75 4.42 1.77
N GLN A 271 -8.78 4.97 2.49
CA GLN A 271 -8.33 6.35 2.24
C GLN A 271 -7.77 6.50 0.83
N THR A 272 -7.00 5.52 0.36
CA THR A 272 -6.47 5.49 -1.02
C THR A 272 -7.59 5.44 -2.05
N GLY A 273 -8.64 4.64 -1.81
CA GLY A 273 -9.82 4.56 -2.67
C GLY A 273 -10.57 5.89 -2.78
N ARG A 274 -10.75 6.60 -1.65
CA ARG A 274 -11.34 7.95 -1.65
C ARG A 274 -10.49 8.97 -2.40
N MET A 275 -9.16 8.88 -2.36
CA MET A 275 -8.26 9.73 -3.15
C MET A 275 -8.36 9.40 -4.64
N ALA A 276 -8.44 8.12 -5.00
CA ALA A 276 -8.62 7.68 -6.38
C ALA A 276 -9.94 8.22 -6.97
N ALA A 277 -11.02 8.23 -6.19
CA ALA A 277 -12.30 8.80 -6.61
C ALA A 277 -12.18 10.29 -6.99
N GLN A 278 -11.47 11.10 -6.20
CA GLN A 278 -11.23 12.51 -6.53
C GLN A 278 -10.50 12.67 -7.87
N VAL A 279 -9.57 11.77 -8.17
CA VAL A 279 -8.83 11.79 -9.44
C VAL A 279 -9.72 11.37 -10.61
N LEU A 280 -10.60 10.39 -10.42
CA LEU A 280 -11.61 9.99 -11.42
C LEU A 280 -12.62 11.12 -11.70
N GLU A 281 -12.89 11.98 -10.72
CA GLU A 281 -13.71 13.20 -10.84
C GLU A 281 -12.97 14.36 -11.54
N GLY A 282 -11.68 14.19 -11.85
CA GLY A 282 -10.88 15.12 -12.64
C GLY A 282 -9.84 15.94 -11.87
N ALA A 283 -9.59 15.63 -10.59
CA ALA A 283 -8.47 16.22 -9.88
C ALA A 283 -7.13 15.72 -10.44
N PHE A 284 -6.13 16.60 -10.50
CA PHE A 284 -4.77 16.18 -10.82
C PHE A 284 -4.12 15.56 -9.59
N ALA A 285 -3.72 14.30 -9.69
CA ALA A 285 -3.21 13.55 -8.52
C ALA A 285 -2.00 14.25 -7.86
N GLY A 286 -1.12 14.84 -8.65
CA GLY A 286 0.07 15.54 -8.14
C GLY A 286 -0.23 16.77 -7.26
N ASP A 287 -1.41 17.37 -7.36
CA ASP A 287 -1.85 18.47 -6.49
C ASP A 287 -2.37 17.98 -5.14
N ILE A 288 -2.71 16.70 -5.02
CA ILE A 288 -3.19 16.07 -3.79
C ILE A 288 -1.96 15.60 -3.00
N ALA A 289 -1.70 16.19 -1.85
CA ALA A 289 -0.63 15.71 -0.98
C ALA A 289 -0.93 14.27 -0.54
N PHE A 290 0.13 13.44 -0.44
CA PHE A 290 -0.05 12.10 0.11
C PHE A 290 -0.53 12.15 1.56
N VAL A 291 -1.23 11.13 1.99
CA VAL A 291 -1.74 11.02 3.36
C VAL A 291 -0.94 9.95 4.08
N SER A 292 -0.32 10.32 5.20
CA SER A 292 0.30 9.36 6.11
C SER A 292 -0.76 8.75 7.02
N SER A 293 -0.65 7.43 7.28
CA SER A 293 -1.36 6.84 8.40
C SER A 293 -0.86 7.50 9.70
N GLU A 294 -1.78 7.97 10.52
CA GLU A 294 -1.43 8.27 11.92
C GLU A 294 -1.09 6.94 12.60
N GLY A 295 0.00 6.90 13.41
CA GLY A 295 0.52 5.68 14.01
C GLY A 295 -0.57 4.81 14.64
N GLY A 296 -0.43 3.50 14.48
CA GLY A 296 -1.41 2.52 14.94
C GLY A 296 -1.36 2.31 16.46
N ASP A 297 -2.39 1.63 16.96
CA ASP A 297 -2.42 1.14 18.33
C ASP A 297 -1.40 0.01 18.54
N MET A 298 -0.83 -0.06 19.75
CA MET A 298 -0.02 -1.19 20.16
C MET A 298 -0.86 -2.48 20.11
N CYS A 299 -0.35 -3.47 19.39
CA CYS A 299 -0.92 -4.82 19.36
C CYS A 299 0.09 -5.82 19.93
N TYR A 300 -0.38 -6.81 20.71
CA TYR A 300 0.46 -7.89 21.20
C TYR A 300 -0.25 -9.24 21.10
N ASN A 301 0.54 -10.29 20.95
CA ASN A 301 0.05 -11.67 20.92
C ASN A 301 0.17 -12.27 22.34
N PRO A 302 -0.94 -12.60 23.00
CA PRO A 302 -0.91 -13.17 24.35
C PRO A 302 -0.44 -14.64 24.40
N ASP A 303 -0.32 -15.30 23.24
CA ASP A 303 -0.02 -16.73 23.12
C ASP A 303 1.47 -17.01 22.85
N VAL A 304 2.31 -15.97 22.72
CA VAL A 304 3.74 -16.04 22.39
C VAL A 304 4.61 -15.60 23.55
#